data_28d07f5aef490ce9212602ede147df7c
#
_entry.id   28d07f5aef490ce9212602ede147df7c
#
_cell.length_a   1.000
_cell.length_b   1.000
_cell.length_c   1.000
_cell.angle_alpha   90.00
_cell.angle_beta   90.00
_cell.angle_gamma   90.00
#
_symmetry.space_group_name_H-M   'P 1'
#
loop_
_entity.id
_entity.type
_entity.pdbx_description
1 polymer ?
#
loop_
_entity_poly.entity_id
_entity_poly.type
_entity_poly.pdbx_seq_one_letter_code
_entity_poly.pdbx_strand_id
1 'polypeptide(L)'
;PTIMPALSREEQLEVSKVYSICGMLPKDHALIGTRPYRAPHHTISAQALTGGGLWPKPGEISLASRGVLFLDELAEFEKRTLEILRQPLEEHQIHIARNYGNFTFPAEFMLVAAMNPCPCGNYPDVQKCSCTPGQIQKYLGKISQPFLDRMDICIETPKVVYRDLDGERKDLEGEETSETIRRRVTDARNIQRERYKGTDIRTNAVLGPQEIGHYVELGERERKMMELA
;
A
#
# COMPACT_ATOMS: atom_id res chain seq x y z
N PRO A 1 -3.57 -4.08 -8.79
CA PRO A 1 -4.77 -3.29 -9.06
C PRO A 1 -5.90 -4.13 -9.66
N THR A 2 -5.59 -5.19 -10.45
CA THR A 2 -6.57 -6.00 -11.20
C THR A 2 -7.61 -6.70 -10.32
N ILE A 3 -7.28 -7.01 -9.06
CA ILE A 3 -8.18 -7.65 -8.09
C ILE A 3 -8.97 -6.65 -7.24
N MET A 4 -8.68 -5.36 -7.36
CA MET A 4 -9.41 -4.32 -6.62
C MET A 4 -10.76 -4.02 -7.28
N PRO A 5 -11.80 -3.64 -6.51
CA PRO A 5 -13.08 -3.20 -7.06
C PRO A 5 -12.91 -1.96 -7.95
N ALA A 6 -13.81 -1.78 -8.90
CA ALA A 6 -13.83 -0.58 -9.74
C ALA A 6 -13.96 0.69 -8.90
N LEU A 7 -13.47 1.82 -9.42
CA LEU A 7 -13.66 3.13 -8.80
C LEU A 7 -15.13 3.54 -8.84
N SER A 8 -15.66 4.04 -7.72
CA SER A 8 -16.94 4.74 -7.71
C SER A 8 -16.83 6.06 -8.49
N ARG A 9 -17.97 6.67 -8.84
CA ARG A 9 -17.97 7.97 -9.52
C ARG A 9 -17.26 9.07 -8.73
N GLU A 10 -17.42 9.05 -7.42
CA GLU A 10 -16.74 9.98 -6.50
C GLU A 10 -15.24 9.76 -6.49
N GLU A 11 -14.80 8.50 -6.36
CA GLU A 11 -13.38 8.14 -6.41
C GLU A 11 -12.75 8.52 -7.77
N GLN A 12 -13.46 8.34 -8.89
CA GLN A 12 -13.01 8.77 -10.22
C GLN A 12 -12.77 10.28 -10.27
N LEU A 13 -13.67 11.07 -9.70
CA LEU A 13 -13.53 12.53 -9.63
C LEU A 13 -12.34 12.95 -8.76
N GLU A 14 -12.16 12.32 -7.60
CA GLU A 14 -11.03 12.60 -6.70
C GLU A 14 -9.69 12.32 -7.40
N VAL A 15 -9.55 11.15 -8.01
CA VAL A 15 -8.34 10.77 -8.75
C VAL A 15 -8.10 11.74 -9.91
N SER A 16 -9.14 12.02 -10.70
CA SER A 16 -9.01 12.89 -11.87
C SER A 16 -8.60 14.32 -11.51
N LYS A 17 -9.04 14.84 -10.36
CA LYS A 17 -8.58 16.15 -9.84
C LYS A 17 -7.07 16.17 -9.61
N VAL A 18 -6.53 15.13 -8.93
CA VAL A 18 -5.09 15.02 -8.64
C VAL A 18 -4.28 14.96 -9.95
N TYR A 19 -4.72 14.12 -10.88
CA TYR A 19 -4.04 13.96 -12.19
C TYR A 19 -4.14 15.24 -13.04
N SER A 20 -5.25 15.96 -12.97
CA SER A 20 -5.44 17.23 -13.67
C SER A 20 -4.45 18.31 -13.19
N ILE A 21 -4.25 18.42 -11.87
CA ILE A 21 -3.27 19.36 -11.28
C ILE A 21 -1.85 19.05 -11.76
N CYS A 22 -1.54 17.80 -11.97
CA CYS A 22 -0.25 17.36 -12.51
C CYS A 22 -0.15 17.48 -14.05
N GLY A 23 -1.23 17.81 -14.74
CA GLY A 23 -1.28 17.81 -16.22
C GLY A 23 -1.22 16.40 -16.82
N MET A 24 -1.60 15.37 -16.06
CA MET A 24 -1.53 13.95 -16.45
C MET A 24 -2.89 13.36 -16.82
N LEU A 25 -3.93 14.19 -16.90
CA LEU A 25 -5.26 13.73 -17.32
C LEU A 25 -5.23 13.35 -18.81
N PRO A 26 -5.69 12.15 -19.21
CA PRO A 26 -5.77 11.78 -20.62
C PRO A 26 -6.66 12.75 -21.41
N LYS A 27 -6.22 13.11 -22.62
CA LYS A 27 -6.96 14.07 -23.47
C LYS A 27 -8.32 13.56 -23.93
N ASP A 28 -8.42 12.23 -24.08
CA ASP A 28 -9.61 11.57 -24.64
C ASP A 28 -10.64 11.16 -23.57
N HIS A 29 -10.28 11.27 -22.30
CA HIS A 29 -11.14 10.88 -21.18
C HIS A 29 -11.18 11.98 -20.12
N ALA A 30 -12.40 12.47 -19.84
CA ALA A 30 -12.60 13.47 -18.79
C ALA A 30 -12.35 12.94 -17.37
N LEU A 31 -12.38 11.62 -17.18
CA LEU A 31 -12.20 10.97 -15.88
C LEU A 31 -11.31 9.73 -16.01
N ILE A 32 -10.55 9.48 -14.95
CA ILE A 32 -9.78 8.26 -14.77
C ILE A 32 -10.70 7.17 -14.22
N GLY A 33 -10.93 6.12 -15.02
CA GLY A 33 -11.81 5.01 -14.68
C GLY A 33 -11.12 3.84 -13.99
N THR A 34 -9.79 3.78 -14.03
CA THR A 34 -8.99 2.69 -13.47
C THR A 34 -8.27 3.13 -12.19
N ARG A 35 -8.13 2.19 -11.24
CA ARG A 35 -7.37 2.48 -10.01
C ARG A 35 -5.91 2.77 -10.33
N PRO A 36 -5.35 3.86 -9.80
CA PRO A 36 -3.95 4.18 -9.97
C PRO A 36 -3.04 3.05 -9.47
N TYR A 37 -1.96 2.82 -10.20
CA TYR A 37 -0.85 1.98 -9.77
C TYR A 37 0.44 2.77 -9.95
N ARG A 38 1.11 3.06 -8.85
CA ARG A 38 2.38 3.80 -8.85
C ARG A 38 3.47 2.91 -8.26
N ALA A 39 4.58 2.79 -8.99
CA ALA A 39 5.73 1.98 -8.59
C ALA A 39 7.01 2.81 -8.79
N PRO A 40 7.27 3.79 -7.92
CA PRO A 40 8.47 4.59 -8.02
C PRO A 40 9.70 3.75 -7.72
N HIS A 41 10.79 4.04 -8.43
CA HIS A 41 12.09 3.41 -8.18
C HIS A 41 12.64 3.83 -6.82
N HIS A 42 13.43 2.98 -6.16
CA HIS A 42 13.99 3.25 -4.82
C HIS A 42 14.89 4.51 -4.74
N THR A 43 15.39 5.01 -5.88
CA THR A 43 16.16 6.26 -5.96
C THR A 43 15.31 7.53 -5.97
N ILE A 44 14.00 7.39 -5.85
CA ILE A 44 13.08 8.55 -5.83
C ILE A 44 13.42 9.48 -4.67
N SER A 45 13.39 10.79 -4.91
CA SER A 45 13.57 11.77 -3.85
C SER A 45 12.31 11.88 -2.96
N ALA A 46 12.50 12.25 -1.71
CA ALA A 46 11.42 12.54 -0.78
C ALA A 46 10.40 13.54 -1.36
N GLN A 47 10.88 14.58 -2.06
CA GLN A 47 10.02 15.58 -2.68
C GLN A 47 9.22 15.02 -3.87
N ALA A 48 9.79 14.14 -4.67
CA ALA A 48 9.03 13.51 -5.77
C ALA A 48 7.97 12.55 -5.23
N LEU A 49 8.23 11.93 -4.07
CA LEU A 49 7.28 11.04 -3.41
C LEU A 49 6.10 11.81 -2.80
N THR A 50 6.34 12.88 -2.03
CA THR A 50 5.30 13.65 -1.35
C THR A 50 4.70 14.76 -2.21
N GLY A 51 5.43 15.25 -3.17
CA GLY A 51 5.09 16.45 -3.92
C GLY A 51 5.79 17.70 -3.37
N GLY A 52 5.51 18.84 -3.97
CA GLY A 52 6.09 20.13 -3.59
C GLY A 52 6.42 21.00 -4.79
N GLY A 53 7.47 21.78 -4.64
CA GLY A 53 7.89 22.79 -5.62
C GLY A 53 7.50 24.21 -5.21
N LEU A 54 7.84 25.18 -6.05
CA LEU A 54 7.46 26.60 -5.84
C LEU A 54 5.93 26.72 -5.87
N TRP A 55 5.29 26.13 -6.87
CA TRP A 55 3.85 25.89 -6.93
C TRP A 55 3.62 24.43 -6.57
N PRO A 56 3.14 24.12 -5.35
CA PRO A 56 3.03 22.75 -4.88
C PRO A 56 2.17 21.88 -5.78
N LYS A 57 2.77 20.77 -6.24
CA LYS A 57 2.09 19.74 -7.01
C LYS A 57 2.07 18.43 -6.22
N PRO A 58 1.03 17.61 -6.40
CA PRO A 58 0.99 16.25 -5.83
C PRO A 58 2.19 15.41 -6.27
N GLY A 59 2.70 14.59 -5.35
CA GLY A 59 3.72 13.57 -5.65
C GLY A 59 3.14 12.19 -5.91
N GLU A 60 4.02 11.17 -5.98
CA GLU A 60 3.64 9.78 -6.26
C GLU A 60 2.64 9.21 -5.25
N ILE A 61 2.71 9.60 -3.98
CA ILE A 61 1.76 9.19 -2.94
C ILE A 61 0.34 9.65 -3.29
N SER A 62 0.17 10.93 -3.64
CA SER A 62 -1.14 11.46 -3.99
C SER A 62 -1.63 10.95 -5.34
N LEU A 63 -0.72 10.69 -6.29
CA LEU A 63 -1.02 10.04 -7.56
C LEU A 63 -1.46 8.58 -7.38
N ALA A 64 -1.05 7.91 -6.28
CA ALA A 64 -1.50 6.57 -5.92
C ALA A 64 -2.84 6.56 -5.18
N SER A 65 -3.40 7.70 -4.81
CA SER A 65 -4.64 7.79 -4.04
C SER A 65 -5.78 7.02 -4.71
N ARG A 66 -6.59 6.32 -3.93
CA ARG A 66 -7.63 5.35 -4.37
C ARG A 66 -7.09 4.14 -5.13
N GLY A 67 -5.77 3.93 -5.12
CA GLY A 67 -5.08 2.86 -5.84
C GLY A 67 -4.01 2.20 -5.00
N VAL A 68 -2.89 1.86 -5.63
CA VAL A 68 -1.77 1.13 -5.02
C VAL A 68 -0.49 1.91 -5.22
N LEU A 69 0.25 2.10 -4.14
CA LEU A 69 1.66 2.48 -4.16
C LEU A 69 2.49 1.22 -3.92
N PHE A 70 3.26 0.81 -4.90
CA PHE A 70 4.14 -0.36 -4.82
C PHE A 70 5.59 0.08 -4.66
N LEU A 71 6.24 -0.39 -3.61
CA LEU A 71 7.66 -0.13 -3.34
C LEU A 71 8.43 -1.44 -3.44
N ASP A 72 9.09 -1.65 -4.55
CA ASP A 72 10.00 -2.77 -4.71
C ASP A 72 11.36 -2.46 -4.08
N GLU A 73 12.08 -3.49 -3.65
CA GLU A 73 13.39 -3.34 -3.00
C GLU A 73 13.33 -2.37 -1.80
N LEU A 74 12.33 -2.51 -0.93
CA LEU A 74 12.03 -1.57 0.16
C LEU A 74 13.27 -1.18 0.98
N ALA A 75 14.19 -2.11 1.25
CA ALA A 75 15.40 -1.85 2.00
C ALA A 75 16.47 -1.05 1.22
N GLU A 76 16.27 -0.77 -0.08
CA GLU A 76 17.17 0.08 -0.87
C GLU A 76 16.74 1.55 -0.90
N PHE A 77 15.53 1.86 -0.46
CA PHE A 77 15.10 3.24 -0.28
C PHE A 77 15.92 3.94 0.81
N GLU A 78 16.16 5.22 0.64
CA GLU A 78 16.71 6.05 1.73
C GLU A 78 15.78 6.03 2.94
N LYS A 79 16.33 5.86 4.13
CA LYS A 79 15.57 5.82 5.38
C LYS A 79 14.64 7.03 5.53
N ARG A 80 15.13 8.23 5.19
CA ARG A 80 14.35 9.47 5.24
C ARG A 80 13.12 9.41 4.32
N THR A 81 13.25 8.80 3.15
CA THR A 81 12.16 8.65 2.18
C THR A 81 11.08 7.72 2.70
N LEU A 82 11.45 6.64 3.40
CA LEU A 82 10.48 5.74 4.04
C LEU A 82 9.77 6.38 5.25
N GLU A 83 10.51 7.14 6.07
CA GLU A 83 9.92 7.82 7.23
C GLU A 83 8.83 8.84 6.85
N ILE A 84 8.95 9.46 5.68
CA ILE A 84 7.95 10.41 5.18
C ILE A 84 6.59 9.75 4.90
N LEU A 85 6.57 8.43 4.59
CA LEU A 85 5.33 7.69 4.34
C LEU A 85 4.48 7.51 5.60
N ARG A 86 5.05 7.64 6.80
CA ARG A 86 4.34 7.38 8.06
C ARG A 86 3.13 8.29 8.22
N GLN A 87 3.29 9.59 8.03
CA GLN A 87 2.20 10.54 8.17
C GLN A 87 1.07 10.29 7.15
N PRO A 88 1.33 10.16 5.84
CA PRO A 88 0.29 9.82 4.87
C PRO A 88 -0.43 8.49 5.14
N LEU A 89 0.23 7.50 5.70
CA LEU A 89 -0.38 6.22 6.07
C LEU A 89 -1.36 6.36 7.26
N GLU A 90 -1.10 7.31 8.17
CA GLU A 90 -1.97 7.58 9.33
C GLU A 90 -3.09 8.57 9.01
N GLU A 91 -2.76 9.68 8.35
CA GLU A 91 -3.67 10.81 8.15
C GLU A 91 -4.41 10.76 6.81
N HIS A 92 -4.00 9.86 5.89
CA HIS A 92 -4.55 9.77 4.53
C HIS A 92 -4.47 11.06 3.72
N GLN A 93 -3.55 11.96 4.11
CA GLN A 93 -3.34 13.27 3.51
C GLN A 93 -1.85 13.64 3.55
N ILE A 94 -1.47 14.51 2.62
CA ILE A 94 -0.15 15.17 2.61
C ILE A 94 -0.37 16.65 2.78
N HIS A 95 0.33 17.25 3.76
CA HIS A 95 0.29 18.68 4.02
C HIS A 95 1.60 19.34 3.58
N ILE A 96 1.50 20.34 2.72
CA ILE A 96 2.64 21.13 2.22
C ILE A 96 2.43 22.58 2.62
N ALA A 97 3.21 23.06 3.59
CA ALA A 97 3.20 24.45 3.99
C ALA A 97 4.17 25.27 3.12
N ARG A 98 3.74 26.46 2.69
CA ARG A 98 4.53 27.47 1.99
C ARG A 98 4.20 28.85 2.56
N ASN A 99 5.09 29.82 2.34
CA ASN A 99 4.90 31.20 2.85
C ASN A 99 3.58 31.85 2.37
N TYR A 100 3.05 31.40 1.26
CA TYR A 100 1.83 31.94 0.63
C TYR A 100 0.60 31.04 0.78
N GLY A 101 0.69 29.92 1.51
CA GLY A 101 -0.46 29.06 1.77
C GLY A 101 -0.12 27.65 2.17
N ASN A 102 -1.13 26.97 2.67
CA ASN A 102 -1.09 25.55 3.01
C ASN A 102 -1.85 24.76 1.95
N PHE A 103 -1.26 23.68 1.51
CA PHE A 103 -1.82 22.79 0.48
C PHE A 103 -1.98 21.40 1.07
N THR A 104 -3.17 20.83 0.85
CA THR A 104 -3.48 19.46 1.29
C THR A 104 -3.82 18.62 0.07
N PHE A 105 -3.14 17.47 -0.07
CA PHE A 105 -3.38 16.51 -1.13
C PHE A 105 -3.84 15.18 -0.54
N PRO A 106 -4.75 14.45 -1.21
CA PRO A 106 -5.20 13.15 -0.74
C PRO A 106 -4.07 12.11 -0.80
N ALA A 107 -4.09 11.17 0.14
CA ALA A 107 -3.11 10.09 0.25
C ALA A 107 -3.76 8.78 0.74
N GLU A 108 -4.96 8.47 0.30
CA GLU A 108 -5.67 7.24 0.65
C GLU A 108 -5.34 6.15 -0.36
N PHE A 109 -4.26 5.43 -0.12
CA PHE A 109 -3.72 4.39 -1.00
C PHE A 109 -3.46 3.09 -0.23
N MET A 110 -3.39 1.98 -0.95
CA MET A 110 -2.87 0.72 -0.41
C MET A 110 -1.36 0.69 -0.62
N LEU A 111 -0.60 0.61 0.47
CA LEU A 111 0.84 0.37 0.38
C LEU A 111 1.10 -1.13 0.20
N VAL A 112 1.84 -1.46 -0.85
CA VAL A 112 2.38 -2.80 -1.08
C VAL A 112 3.89 -2.66 -1.21
N ALA A 113 4.64 -3.43 -0.44
CA ALA A 113 6.11 -3.39 -0.49
C ALA A 113 6.68 -4.80 -0.64
N ALA A 114 7.78 -4.90 -1.34
CA ALA A 114 8.55 -6.12 -1.47
C ALA A 114 10.00 -5.88 -1.05
N MET A 115 10.61 -6.85 -0.39
CA MET A 115 12.02 -6.80 -0.03
C MET A 115 12.65 -8.18 0.07
N ASN A 116 13.94 -8.23 -0.14
CA ASN A 116 14.72 -9.43 0.13
C ASN A 116 14.97 -9.61 1.63
N PRO A 117 15.18 -10.84 2.12
CA PRO A 117 15.46 -11.09 3.53
C PRO A 117 16.88 -10.67 3.95
N CYS A 118 17.78 -10.42 3.00
CA CYS A 118 19.15 -9.97 3.22
C CYS A 118 19.74 -9.39 1.91
N PRO A 119 20.92 -8.75 1.92
CA PRO A 119 21.55 -8.17 0.72
C PRO A 119 21.76 -9.17 -0.42
N CYS A 120 22.09 -10.44 -0.14
CA CYS A 120 22.27 -11.46 -1.18
C CYS A 120 20.97 -12.21 -1.55
N GLY A 121 19.86 -11.97 -0.85
CA GLY A 121 18.56 -12.60 -1.11
C GLY A 121 18.42 -14.06 -0.67
N ASN A 122 19.44 -14.66 -0.03
CA ASN A 122 19.44 -16.10 0.23
C ASN A 122 19.15 -16.50 1.69
N TYR A 123 19.10 -15.56 2.62
CA TYR A 123 18.70 -15.86 3.99
C TYR A 123 17.26 -16.44 4.02
N PRO A 124 16.93 -17.43 4.87
CA PRO A 124 17.76 -18.07 5.90
C PRO A 124 18.61 -19.27 5.44
N ASP A 125 18.74 -19.54 4.15
CA ASP A 125 19.55 -20.65 3.63
C ASP A 125 21.04 -20.39 3.88
N VAL A 126 21.56 -20.89 4.99
CA VAL A 126 22.95 -20.69 5.41
C VAL A 126 23.99 -21.28 4.44
N GLN A 127 23.62 -22.21 3.55
CA GLN A 127 24.52 -22.75 2.54
C GLN A 127 24.71 -21.80 1.34
N LYS A 128 23.68 -21.03 1.04
CA LYS A 128 23.66 -20.08 -0.09
C LYS A 128 23.87 -18.62 0.34
N CYS A 129 23.53 -18.30 1.57
CA CYS A 129 23.66 -16.95 2.11
C CYS A 129 25.12 -16.64 2.44
N SER A 130 25.69 -15.64 1.78
CA SER A 130 27.05 -15.16 2.03
C SER A 130 27.11 -13.99 3.03
N CYS A 131 25.95 -13.54 3.55
CA CYS A 131 25.87 -12.39 4.45
C CYS A 131 26.25 -12.76 5.89
N THR A 132 27.04 -11.94 6.54
CA THR A 132 27.27 -12.05 7.98
C THR A 132 26.04 -11.61 8.78
N PRO A 133 25.84 -12.09 10.02
CA PRO A 133 24.72 -11.63 10.86
C PRO A 133 24.64 -10.11 11.00
N GLY A 134 25.79 -9.42 11.12
CA GLY A 134 25.84 -7.97 11.19
C GLY A 134 25.39 -7.27 9.89
N GLN A 135 25.67 -7.84 8.73
CA GLN A 135 25.18 -7.32 7.45
C GLN A 135 23.68 -7.48 7.33
N ILE A 136 23.12 -8.62 7.75
CA ILE A 136 21.68 -8.87 7.76
C ILE A 136 20.99 -7.88 8.68
N GLN A 137 21.48 -7.72 9.91
CA GLN A 137 20.92 -6.79 10.88
C GLN A 137 20.97 -5.33 10.39
N LYS A 138 22.09 -4.91 9.80
CA LYS A 138 22.23 -3.58 9.20
C LYS A 138 21.27 -3.35 8.04
N TYR A 139 21.05 -4.37 7.22
CA TYR A 139 20.12 -4.32 6.07
C TYR A 139 18.68 -4.18 6.55
N LEU A 140 18.22 -5.04 7.45
CA LEU A 140 16.87 -5.00 8.01
C LEU A 140 16.63 -3.73 8.84
N GLY A 141 17.65 -3.24 9.55
CA GLY A 141 17.58 -2.02 10.34
C GLY A 141 17.46 -0.71 9.54
N LYS A 142 17.51 -0.76 8.21
CA LYS A 142 17.14 0.38 7.35
C LYS A 142 15.65 0.72 7.49
N ILE A 143 14.81 -0.28 7.76
CA ILE A 143 13.38 -0.12 7.96
C ILE A 143 13.13 0.04 9.45
N SER A 144 12.54 1.17 9.83
CA SER A 144 12.27 1.46 11.24
C SER A 144 11.07 0.67 11.76
N GLN A 145 11.10 0.32 13.05
CA GLN A 145 9.97 -0.33 13.70
C GLN A 145 8.68 0.49 13.57
N PRO A 146 8.67 1.83 13.78
CA PRO A 146 7.46 2.63 13.58
C PRO A 146 6.88 2.60 12.16
N PHE A 147 7.71 2.36 11.14
CA PHE A 147 7.21 2.15 9.77
C PHE A 147 6.57 0.77 9.63
N LEU A 148 7.20 -0.28 10.19
CA LEU A 148 6.65 -1.64 10.17
C LEU A 148 5.32 -1.75 10.93
N ASP A 149 5.15 -0.99 12.00
CA ASP A 149 3.90 -0.96 12.79
C ASP A 149 2.69 -0.43 12.00
N ARG A 150 2.93 0.19 10.81
CA ARG A 150 1.87 0.62 9.87
C ARG A 150 1.60 -0.40 8.77
N MET A 151 2.31 -1.52 8.78
CA MET A 151 2.10 -2.61 7.82
C MET A 151 1.17 -3.65 8.46
N ASP A 152 -0.08 -3.69 8.03
CA ASP A 152 -1.10 -4.57 8.62
C ASP A 152 -0.82 -6.05 8.40
N ILE A 153 -0.15 -6.40 7.28
CA ILE A 153 0.11 -7.78 6.87
C ILE A 153 1.55 -7.91 6.38
N CYS A 154 2.32 -8.77 7.03
CA CYS A 154 3.65 -9.18 6.58
C CYS A 154 3.65 -10.68 6.26
N ILE A 155 4.11 -11.03 5.07
CA ILE A 155 4.17 -12.42 4.62
C ILE A 155 5.57 -12.76 4.09
N GLU A 156 6.02 -13.98 4.33
CA GLU A 156 7.20 -14.54 3.67
C GLU A 156 6.75 -15.37 2.47
N THR A 157 7.30 -15.07 1.30
CA THR A 157 7.05 -15.86 0.09
C THR A 157 8.12 -16.94 -0.05
N PRO A 158 7.74 -18.22 -0.27
CA PRO A 158 8.69 -19.26 -0.52
C PRO A 158 9.47 -19.02 -1.82
N LYS A 159 10.70 -19.54 -1.89
CA LYS A 159 11.46 -19.51 -3.14
C LYS A 159 10.74 -20.34 -4.20
N VAL A 160 10.59 -19.76 -5.39
CA VAL A 160 10.06 -20.47 -6.55
C VAL A 160 11.05 -21.57 -6.96
N VAL A 161 10.58 -22.81 -7.06
CA VAL A 161 11.37 -23.94 -7.53
C VAL A 161 11.25 -24.04 -9.05
N TYR A 162 12.31 -24.46 -9.73
CA TYR A 162 12.34 -24.54 -11.21
C TYR A 162 11.14 -25.32 -11.79
N ARG A 163 10.71 -26.39 -11.11
CA ARG A 163 9.50 -27.15 -11.49
C ARG A 163 8.23 -26.30 -11.59
N ASP A 164 8.18 -25.23 -10.81
CA ASP A 164 7.03 -24.32 -10.80
C ASP A 164 7.03 -23.37 -12.01
N LEU A 165 8.16 -23.26 -12.71
CA LEU A 165 8.34 -22.41 -13.90
C LEU A 165 8.22 -23.21 -15.21
N ASP A 166 8.41 -24.53 -15.18
CA ASP A 166 8.60 -25.36 -16.38
C ASP A 166 7.27 -25.77 -17.05
N GLY A 167 6.15 -25.22 -16.64
CA GLY A 167 4.83 -25.43 -17.29
C GLY A 167 4.28 -26.87 -17.21
N GLU A 168 5.03 -27.81 -16.61
CA GLU A 168 4.59 -29.18 -16.36
C GLU A 168 3.60 -29.30 -15.19
N ARG A 169 3.20 -28.19 -14.59
CA ARG A 169 2.10 -28.20 -13.61
C ARG A 169 0.80 -28.61 -14.31
N LYS A 170 0.55 -29.90 -14.31
CA LYS A 170 -0.77 -30.49 -14.64
C LYS A 170 -1.85 -30.15 -13.60
N ASP A 171 -1.47 -29.44 -12.53
CA ASP A 171 -2.34 -29.15 -11.37
C ASP A 171 -2.71 -27.65 -11.29
N LEU A 172 -2.91 -26.98 -12.44
CA LEU A 172 -3.57 -25.67 -12.51
C LEU A 172 -5.08 -25.72 -12.14
N GLU A 173 -5.58 -26.91 -11.77
CA GLU A 173 -6.92 -27.11 -11.22
C GLU A 173 -7.07 -26.53 -9.81
N GLY A 174 -6.73 -25.30 -9.59
CA GLY A 174 -6.86 -24.64 -8.29
C GLY A 174 -6.39 -23.19 -8.27
N GLU A 175 -5.78 -22.70 -9.33
CA GLU A 175 -5.36 -21.30 -9.39
C GLU A 175 -6.56 -20.38 -9.63
N GLU A 176 -6.84 -19.53 -8.64
CA GLU A 176 -7.90 -18.54 -8.76
C GLU A 176 -7.53 -17.45 -9.77
N THR A 177 -8.43 -17.14 -10.69
CA THR A 177 -8.24 -16.02 -11.62
C THR A 177 -8.37 -14.68 -10.89
N SER A 178 -7.73 -13.63 -11.43
CA SER A 178 -7.91 -12.27 -10.91
C SER A 178 -9.38 -11.83 -10.87
N GLU A 179 -10.21 -12.35 -11.76
CA GLU A 179 -11.64 -12.07 -11.78
C GLU A 179 -12.37 -12.71 -10.59
N THR A 180 -12.07 -13.97 -10.28
CA THR A 180 -12.62 -14.67 -9.11
C THR A 180 -12.25 -13.97 -7.82
N ILE A 181 -10.98 -13.60 -7.68
CA ILE A 181 -10.50 -12.85 -6.50
C ILE A 181 -11.19 -11.48 -6.42
N ARG A 182 -11.30 -10.75 -7.55
CA ARG A 182 -11.98 -9.45 -7.59
C ARG A 182 -13.43 -9.54 -7.16
N ARG A 183 -14.16 -10.58 -7.56
CA ARG A 183 -15.54 -10.81 -7.12
C ARG A 183 -15.61 -10.92 -5.60
N ARG A 184 -14.80 -11.79 -5.00
CA ARG A 184 -14.72 -11.97 -3.54
C ARG A 184 -14.35 -10.67 -2.80
N VAL A 185 -13.39 -9.91 -3.32
CA VAL A 185 -13.00 -8.59 -2.76
C VAL A 185 -14.14 -7.58 -2.89
N THR A 186 -14.87 -7.60 -4.01
CA THR A 186 -16.03 -6.72 -4.23
C THR A 186 -17.15 -7.04 -3.25
N ASP A 187 -17.43 -8.33 -3.01
CA ASP A 187 -18.45 -8.76 -2.05
C ASP A 187 -18.08 -8.31 -0.63
N ALA A 188 -16.82 -8.49 -0.22
CA ALA A 188 -16.35 -8.00 1.07
C ALA A 188 -16.46 -6.46 1.19
N ARG A 189 -16.19 -5.72 0.13
CA ARG A 189 -16.37 -4.25 0.09
C ARG A 189 -17.84 -3.85 0.18
N ASN A 190 -18.74 -4.59 -0.43
CA ASN A 190 -20.18 -4.34 -0.34
C ASN A 190 -20.68 -4.55 1.10
N ILE A 191 -20.22 -5.57 1.81
CA ILE A 191 -20.52 -5.78 3.24
C ILE A 191 -20.06 -4.59 4.07
N GLN A 192 -18.83 -4.08 3.85
CA GLN A 192 -18.34 -2.91 4.57
C GLN A 192 -19.17 -1.66 4.22
N ARG A 193 -19.55 -1.47 2.96
CA ARG A 193 -20.37 -0.34 2.52
C ARG A 193 -21.76 -0.33 3.17
N GLU A 194 -22.40 -1.49 3.33
CA GLU A 194 -23.66 -1.58 4.07
C GLU A 194 -23.48 -1.37 5.58
N ARG A 195 -22.37 -1.90 6.16
CA ARG A 195 -22.04 -1.71 7.57
C ARG A 195 -21.90 -0.23 7.95
N TYR A 196 -21.27 0.56 7.09
CA TYR A 196 -20.97 1.97 7.37
C TYR A 196 -21.92 2.94 6.68
N LYS A 197 -23.06 2.46 6.23
CA LYS A 197 -24.07 3.30 5.56
C LYS A 197 -24.53 4.46 6.44
N GLY A 198 -24.43 5.67 5.89
CA GLY A 198 -24.78 6.89 6.64
C GLY A 198 -23.64 7.49 7.46
N THR A 199 -22.42 6.95 7.34
CA THR A 199 -21.20 7.51 7.92
C THR A 199 -20.18 7.87 6.83
N ASP A 200 -19.10 8.57 7.19
CA ASP A 200 -17.99 8.88 6.30
C ASP A 200 -16.98 7.73 6.19
N ILE A 201 -17.19 6.64 6.93
CA ILE A 201 -16.33 5.46 6.96
C ILE A 201 -16.54 4.64 5.70
N ARG A 202 -15.48 4.38 4.96
CA ARG A 202 -15.55 3.60 3.70
C ARG A 202 -15.05 2.16 3.84
N THR A 203 -14.15 1.91 4.78
CA THR A 203 -13.51 0.61 4.97
C THR A 203 -13.11 0.40 6.43
N ASN A 204 -12.91 -0.84 6.83
CA ASN A 204 -12.42 -1.18 8.17
C ASN A 204 -11.08 -0.53 8.50
N ALA A 205 -10.23 -0.27 7.49
CA ALA A 205 -8.87 0.27 7.67
C ALA A 205 -8.84 1.72 8.20
N VAL A 206 -9.96 2.45 8.12
CA VAL A 206 -10.04 3.85 8.59
C VAL A 206 -10.82 3.99 9.90
N LEU A 207 -11.11 2.88 10.58
CA LEU A 207 -11.78 2.91 11.89
C LEU A 207 -10.86 3.51 12.96
N GLY A 208 -11.33 4.53 13.64
CA GLY A 208 -10.69 5.04 14.85
C GLY A 208 -11.04 4.22 16.10
N PRO A 209 -10.43 4.52 17.25
CA PRO A 209 -10.69 3.78 18.51
C PRO A 209 -12.16 3.74 18.94
N GLN A 210 -12.90 4.81 18.69
CA GLN A 210 -14.33 4.90 19.04
C GLN A 210 -15.17 4.00 18.13
N GLU A 211 -14.90 4.04 16.82
CA GLU A 211 -15.57 3.21 15.83
C GLU A 211 -15.24 1.73 16.00
N ILE A 212 -14.01 1.39 16.36
CA ILE A 212 -13.62 0.00 16.69
C ILE A 212 -14.48 -0.50 17.84
N GLY A 213 -14.63 0.27 18.92
CA GLY A 213 -15.48 -0.12 20.07
C GLY A 213 -16.95 -0.31 19.71
N HIS A 214 -17.44 0.36 18.65
CA HIS A 214 -18.83 0.28 18.21
C HIS A 214 -19.07 -0.84 17.19
N TYR A 215 -18.15 -1.04 16.24
CA TYR A 215 -18.35 -1.96 15.10
C TYR A 215 -17.66 -3.32 15.25
N VAL A 216 -16.72 -3.47 16.22
CA VAL A 216 -15.94 -4.69 16.40
C VAL A 216 -16.30 -5.32 17.77
N GLU A 217 -17.22 -6.27 17.74
CA GLU A 217 -17.53 -7.09 18.91
C GLU A 217 -16.59 -8.29 18.94
N LEU A 218 -15.73 -8.34 19.97
CA LEU A 218 -14.83 -9.48 20.21
C LEU A 218 -15.49 -10.48 21.15
N GLY A 219 -15.59 -11.73 20.73
CA GLY A 219 -15.96 -12.85 21.59
C GLY A 219 -14.84 -13.22 22.57
N GLU A 220 -15.09 -14.17 23.46
CA GLU A 220 -14.09 -14.63 24.45
C GLU A 220 -12.85 -15.23 23.79
N ARG A 221 -13.02 -15.94 22.68
CA ARG A 221 -11.92 -16.56 21.95
C ARG A 221 -11.00 -15.52 21.30
N GLU A 222 -11.58 -14.51 20.66
CA GLU A 222 -10.87 -13.41 20.01
C GLU A 222 -10.12 -12.57 21.06
N ARG A 223 -10.74 -12.28 22.23
CA ARG A 223 -10.09 -11.56 23.34
C ARG A 223 -8.86 -12.31 23.83
N LYS A 224 -8.97 -13.65 24.03
CA LYS A 224 -7.83 -14.46 24.43
C LYS A 224 -6.71 -14.45 23.41
N MET A 225 -7.03 -14.43 22.12
CA MET A 225 -6.00 -14.31 21.07
C MET A 225 -5.31 -12.95 21.12
N MET A 226 -6.04 -11.86 21.33
CA MET A 226 -5.47 -10.51 21.47
C MET A 226 -4.59 -10.35 22.72
N GLU A 227 -4.89 -11.06 23.80
CA GLU A 227 -4.06 -11.07 25.02
C GLU A 227 -2.73 -11.84 24.85
N LEU A 228 -2.66 -12.74 23.86
CA LEU A 228 -1.47 -13.57 23.56
C LEU A 228 -0.57 -12.95 22.49
N ALA A 229 -1.04 -11.95 21.76
CA ALA A 229 -0.31 -11.27 20.69
C ALA A 229 0.49 -10.09 21.24
#